data_4f5b6db02ebea819bdb7c12f99035faa
#
_entry.id   4f5b6db02ebea819bdb7c12f99035faa
#
_cell.length_a   1.000
_cell.length_b   1.000
_cell.length_c   1.000
_cell.angle_alpha   90.00
_cell.angle_beta   90.00
_cell.angle_gamma   90.00
#
_symmetry.space_group_name_H-M   'P 1'
#
loop_
_entity.id
_entity.type
_entity.pdbx_description
1 polymer ?
#
loop_
_entity_poly.entity_id
_entity_poly.type
_entity_poly.pdbx_seq_one_letter_code
_entity_poly.pdbx_strand_id
1 'polypeptide(L)' 'MSLKPGKYRHFKGGEYAVQGVARHSENEELLVVYRPLYGEGGLWVRPLEMFVEQVEHEGELRSRFEFIESLD' A
#
# COMPACT_ATOMS: atom_id res chain seq x y z
N MET A 1 13.19 4.91 -5.06
CA MET A 1 11.99 4.28 -5.62
C MET A 1 10.75 4.97 -5.09
N SER A 2 9.77 5.17 -5.93
CA SER A 2 8.56 5.86 -5.54
C SER A 2 7.34 5.00 -5.88
N LEU A 3 6.25 5.30 -5.22
CA LEU A 3 4.98 4.61 -5.42
C LEU A 3 3.93 5.66 -5.75
N LYS A 4 3.12 5.39 -6.74
CA LYS A 4 2.11 6.33 -7.20
C LYS A 4 1.03 6.50 -6.13
N PRO A 5 0.73 7.72 -5.68
CA PRO A 5 -0.37 7.93 -4.74
C PRO A 5 -1.71 7.61 -5.39
N GLY A 6 -2.66 7.21 -4.59
CA GLY A 6 -3.98 6.91 -5.09
C GLY A 6 -4.65 5.78 -4.35
N LYS A 7 -5.67 5.23 -4.98
CA LYS A 7 -6.45 4.15 -4.38
C LYS A 7 -5.88 2.80 -4.81
N TYR A 8 -5.63 1.95 -3.83
CA TYR A 8 -5.12 0.60 -4.05
C TYR A 8 -6.08 -0.40 -3.43
N ARG A 9 -6.14 -1.59 -4.03
CA ARG A 9 -6.95 -2.68 -3.50
C ARG A 9 -6.03 -3.82 -3.07
N HIS A 10 -6.21 -4.28 -1.84
CA HIS A 10 -5.50 -5.44 -1.33
C HIS A 10 -6.07 -6.69 -2.00
N PHE A 11 -5.22 -7.71 -2.21
CA PHE A 11 -5.67 -8.92 -2.92
C PHE A 11 -6.83 -9.63 -2.21
N LYS A 12 -7.03 -9.33 -0.92
CA LYS A 12 -8.17 -9.87 -0.17
C LYS A 12 -9.39 -8.97 -0.21
N GLY A 13 -9.34 -7.87 -0.96
CA GLY A 13 -10.50 -7.04 -1.22
C GLY A 13 -10.56 -5.66 -0.55
N GLY A 14 -9.79 -5.42 0.50
CA GLY A 14 -9.82 -4.12 1.16
C GLY A 14 -9.23 -3.03 0.30
N GLU A 15 -9.80 -1.83 0.38
CA GLU A 15 -9.30 -0.70 -0.40
C GLU A 15 -8.65 0.34 0.51
N TYR A 16 -7.63 1.00 -0.02
CA TYR A 16 -6.77 1.89 0.76
C TYR A 16 -6.37 3.10 -0.06
N ALA A 17 -6.22 4.23 0.62
CA ALA A 17 -5.72 5.46 -0.01
C ALA A 17 -4.25 5.60 0.35
N VAL A 18 -3.38 5.50 -0.65
CA VAL A 18 -1.93 5.68 -0.47
C VAL A 18 -1.62 7.15 -0.61
N GLN A 19 -0.97 7.72 0.41
CA GLN A 19 -0.59 9.13 0.39
C GLN A 19 0.79 9.34 -0.20
N GLY A 20 1.67 8.37 -0.04
CA GLY A 20 3.02 8.49 -0.58
C GLY A 20 3.98 7.58 0.16
N VAL A 21 5.27 7.82 -0.08
CA VAL A 21 6.35 7.07 0.55
C VAL A 21 7.10 8.02 1.47
N ALA A 22 7.33 7.58 2.71
CA ALA A 22 8.09 8.35 3.70
C ALA A 22 9.32 7.55 4.09
N ARG A 23 10.26 8.22 4.74
CA ARG A 23 11.49 7.59 5.21
C ARG A 23 11.43 7.46 6.73
N HIS A 24 11.74 6.28 7.23
CA HIS A 24 11.78 6.05 8.67
C HIS A 24 12.90 6.90 9.25
N SER A 25 12.60 7.63 10.33
CA SER A 25 13.55 8.62 10.85
C SER A 25 14.81 8.01 11.46
N GLU A 26 14.75 6.76 11.88
CA GLU A 26 15.89 6.14 12.56
C GLU A 26 16.75 5.29 11.63
N ASN A 27 16.13 4.45 10.81
CA ASN A 27 16.88 3.52 9.95
C ASN A 27 16.79 3.85 8.47
N GLU A 28 16.08 4.92 8.12
CA GLU A 28 15.93 5.40 6.76
C GLU A 28 15.23 4.41 5.82
N GLU A 29 14.54 3.44 6.37
CA GLU A 29 13.74 2.51 5.59
C GLU A 29 12.59 3.24 4.91
N LEU A 30 12.28 2.89 3.66
CA LEU A 30 11.17 3.49 2.94
C LEU A 30 9.86 2.85 3.38
N LEU A 31 8.90 3.69 3.74
CA LEU A 31 7.60 3.25 4.24
C LEU A 31 6.48 3.84 3.40
N VAL A 32 5.48 3.03 3.09
CA VAL A 32 4.29 3.53 2.41
C VAL A 32 3.34 4.05 3.49
N VAL A 33 2.87 5.27 3.31
CA VAL A 33 1.90 5.91 4.21
C VAL A 33 0.53 5.79 3.55
N TYR A 34 -0.40 5.14 4.23
CA TYR A 34 -1.71 4.88 3.64
C TYR A 34 -2.76 4.75 4.73
N ARG A 35 -4.02 4.79 4.33
CA ARG A 35 -5.11 4.58 5.28
C ARG A 35 -6.18 3.70 4.64
N PRO A 36 -6.84 2.85 5.44
CA PRO A 36 -7.95 2.05 4.90
C PRO A 36 -9.13 2.97 4.57
N LEU A 37 -9.85 2.61 3.52
CA LEU A 37 -11.08 3.31 3.12
C LEU A 37 -12.30 2.68 3.75
N TYR A 38 -12.10 2.01 4.87
CA TYR A 38 -13.17 1.40 5.64
C TYR A 38 -12.86 1.58 7.12
N GLY A 39 -13.85 1.33 7.98
CA GLY A 39 -13.67 1.47 9.42
C GLY A 39 -13.41 2.92 9.81
N GLU A 40 -12.58 3.13 10.83
CA GLU A 40 -12.33 4.46 11.36
C GLU A 40 -11.22 5.21 10.62
N GLY A 41 -10.49 4.54 9.76
CA GLY A 41 -9.61 5.20 8.82
C GLY A 41 -8.33 5.83 9.34
N GLY A 42 -7.69 5.29 10.36
CA GLY A 42 -6.41 5.84 10.82
C GLY A 42 -5.30 5.69 9.79
N LEU A 43 -4.22 6.46 9.96
CA LEU A 43 -3.06 6.35 9.09
C LEU A 43 -2.18 5.18 9.51
N TRP A 44 -1.77 4.38 8.54
CA TRP A 44 -0.90 3.24 8.75
C TRP A 44 0.37 3.39 7.92
N VAL A 45 1.40 2.63 8.26
CA VAL A 45 2.60 2.54 7.46
C VAL A 45 2.97 1.07 7.27
N ARG A 46 3.61 0.78 6.14
CA ARG A 46 4.09 -0.56 5.82
C ARG A 46 5.38 -0.40 5.03
N PRO A 47 6.41 -1.23 5.27
CA PRO A 47 7.63 -1.14 4.47
C PRO A 47 7.31 -1.23 2.98
N LEU A 48 7.96 -0.37 2.19
CA LEU A 48 7.73 -0.33 0.74
C LEU A 48 7.91 -1.71 0.10
N GLU A 49 8.95 -2.44 0.51
CA GLU A 49 9.20 -3.76 -0.05
C GLU A 49 8.03 -4.70 0.15
N MET A 50 7.39 -4.63 1.31
CA MET A 50 6.24 -5.48 1.59
C MET A 50 5.00 -5.01 0.84
N PHE A 51 4.87 -3.70 0.67
CA PHE A 51 3.71 -3.15 -0.01
C PHE A 51 3.67 -3.56 -1.49
N VAL A 52 4.83 -3.57 -2.15
CA VAL A 52 4.89 -3.90 -3.58
C VAL A 52 5.13 -5.39 -3.83
N GLU A 53 5.17 -6.20 -2.79
CA GLU A 53 5.45 -7.62 -2.89
C GLU A 53 4.33 -8.35 -3.62
N GLN A 54 4.72 -9.36 -4.40
CA GLN A 54 3.74 -10.25 -5.00
C GLN A 54 3.46 -11.40 -4.05
N VAL A 55 2.23 -11.85 -4.02
CA VAL A 55 1.80 -12.96 -3.17
C VAL A 55 1.16 -14.03 -4.03
N GLU A 56 1.23 -15.27 -3.56
CA GLU A 56 0.54 -16.36 -4.23
C GLU A 56 -0.84 -16.51 -3.59
N HIS A 57 -1.87 -16.47 -4.41
CA HIS A 57 -3.24 -16.60 -3.94
C HIS A 57 -4.02 -17.43 -4.96
N GLU A 58 -4.58 -18.53 -4.49
CA GLU A 58 -5.36 -19.45 -5.33
C GLU A 58 -4.57 -19.92 -6.56
N GLY A 59 -3.28 -20.18 -6.36
CA GLY A 59 -2.41 -20.70 -7.41
C GLY A 59 -1.88 -19.67 -8.38
N GLU A 60 -2.13 -18.40 -8.14
CA GLU A 60 -1.67 -17.33 -9.02
C GLU A 60 -0.85 -16.31 -8.26
N LEU A 61 0.14 -15.73 -8.94
CA LEU A 61 0.90 -14.61 -8.38
C LEU A 61 0.11 -13.34 -8.60
N ARG A 62 -0.08 -12.59 -7.52
CA ARG A 62 -0.81 -11.33 -7.56
C ARG A 62 -0.03 -10.27 -6.80
N SER A 63 -0.22 -9.01 -7.17
CA SER A 63 0.30 -7.91 -6.37
C SER A 63 -0.47 -7.91 -5.04
N ARG A 64 0.26 -7.75 -3.93
CA ARG A 64 -0.40 -7.63 -2.62
C ARG A 64 -1.38 -6.46 -2.62
N PHE A 65 -0.98 -5.35 -3.26
CA PHE A 65 -1.85 -4.18 -3.46
C PHE A 65 -1.83 -3.80 -4.92
N GLU A 66 -2.99 -3.58 -5.49
CA GLU A 66 -3.13 -3.23 -6.90
C GLU A 66 -3.61 -1.79 -7.03
N PHE A 67 -2.93 -0.99 -7.85
CA PHE A 67 -3.35 0.39 -8.11
C PHE A 67 -4.68 0.39 -8.84
N ILE A 68 -5.64 1.18 -8.35
CA ILE A 68 -6.95 1.28 -8.96
C ILE A 68 -7.12 2.61 -9.69
N GLU A 69 -6.90 3.72 -8.99
CA GLU A 69 -7.09 5.03 -9.60
C GLU A 69 -6.45 6.12 -8.76
N SER A 70 -6.19 7.24 -9.40
CA SER A 70 -5.72 8.43 -8.72
C SER A 70 -6.86 9.03 -7.91
N LEU A 71 -6.53 9.63 -6.76
CA LEU A 71 -7.53 10.24 -5.88
C LEU A 71 -7.54 11.77 -5.95
N ASP A 72 -6.77 12.36 -6.85
CA ASP A 72 -6.80 13.83 -7.04
C ASP A 72 -7.67 14.24 -8.22
#